data_04bc5f47dc22cf320dbbec38e7a689fa
#
_entry.id   04bc5f47dc22cf320dbbec38e7a689fa
#
_cell.length_a   1.000
_cell.length_b   1.000
_cell.length_c   1.000
_cell.angle_alpha   90.00
_cell.angle_beta   90.00
_cell.angle_gamma   90.00
#
_symmetry.space_group_name_H-M   'P 1'
#
loop_
_entity.id
_entity.type
_entity.pdbx_description
1 polymer ?
#
loop_
_entity_poly.entity_id
_entity_poly.type
_entity_poly.pdbx_seq_one_letter_code
_entity_poly.pdbx_strand_id
1 'polypeptide(L)'
;MIVALISGRGSNLQALLEAGLPVSGVIANRADARGLELAAARGVATQVVEHRAFASREAFESALGREIERFAPRLVLLAGFMRIFTPGFAARYEGRMLNIHPSLLPAFPGLDTHARALAAGVKLHGCTVHFVSAELDHGPIVIQAAVPVRADDTAASLAARVLRQEHVVYPRAARWFLDGKLVIKSGVVCVEGSHEQLVFAPD
;
A
#
# COMPACT_ATOMS: atom_id res chain seq x y z
N MET A 1 -1.81 -16.25 3.43
CA MET A 1 -1.72 -15.91 2.00
C MET A 1 -2.10 -14.46 1.80
N ILE A 2 -1.52 -13.82 0.80
CA ILE A 2 -1.69 -12.39 0.47
C ILE A 2 -2.24 -12.26 -0.95
N VAL A 3 -3.16 -11.33 -1.18
CA VAL A 3 -3.48 -10.81 -2.51
C VAL A 3 -2.97 -9.38 -2.61
N ALA A 4 -2.23 -9.06 -3.67
CA ALA A 4 -1.78 -7.70 -3.96
C ALA A 4 -2.60 -7.06 -5.09
N LEU A 5 -3.07 -5.84 -4.86
CA LEU A 5 -3.77 -5.03 -5.86
C LEU A 5 -2.81 -3.98 -6.42
N ILE A 6 -2.75 -3.86 -7.75
CA ILE A 6 -1.82 -2.96 -8.43
C ILE A 6 -2.51 -2.18 -9.56
N SER A 7 -1.94 -1.03 -9.94
CA SER A 7 -2.40 -0.25 -11.12
C SER A 7 -1.28 0.07 -12.11
N GLY A 8 -0.01 -0.24 -11.82
CA GLY A 8 1.09 0.24 -12.64
C GLY A 8 2.37 -0.59 -12.57
N ARG A 9 3.50 0.08 -12.36
CA ARG A 9 4.87 -0.47 -12.46
C ARG A 9 5.15 -1.66 -11.54
N GLY A 10 4.54 -1.72 -10.35
CA GLY A 10 4.70 -2.83 -9.43
C GLY A 10 5.99 -2.80 -8.57
N SER A 11 6.61 -1.64 -8.34
CA SER A 11 7.83 -1.57 -7.52
C SER A 11 7.61 -2.04 -6.07
N ASN A 12 6.50 -1.65 -5.45
CA ASN A 12 6.13 -2.16 -4.12
C ASN A 12 5.79 -3.66 -4.16
N LEU A 13 5.11 -4.14 -5.22
CA LEU A 13 4.90 -5.56 -5.42
C LEU A 13 6.23 -6.32 -5.50
N GLN A 14 7.21 -5.79 -6.24
CA GLN A 14 8.54 -6.37 -6.34
C GLN A 14 9.18 -6.52 -4.95
N ALA A 15 9.16 -5.48 -4.14
CA ALA A 15 9.71 -5.53 -2.78
C ALA A 15 9.02 -6.57 -1.89
N LEU A 16 7.69 -6.71 -2.00
CA LEU A 16 6.93 -7.74 -1.27
C LEU A 16 7.35 -9.15 -1.68
N LEU A 17 7.53 -9.40 -2.99
CA LEU A 17 7.94 -10.69 -3.52
C LEU A 17 9.41 -11.03 -3.16
N GLU A 18 10.31 -10.05 -3.24
CA GLU A 18 11.73 -10.19 -2.86
C GLU A 18 11.90 -10.45 -1.35
N ALA A 19 11.00 -9.92 -0.52
CA ALA A 19 10.96 -10.23 0.90
C ALA A 19 10.42 -11.64 1.23
N GLY A 20 10.07 -12.45 0.23
CA GLY A 20 9.58 -13.80 0.40
C GLY A 20 8.20 -13.89 1.06
N LEU A 21 7.35 -12.86 0.88
CA LEU A 21 6.00 -12.89 1.39
C LEU A 21 5.12 -13.84 0.55
N PRO A 22 4.17 -14.58 1.18
CA PRO A 22 3.35 -15.58 0.51
C PRO A 22 2.22 -14.91 -0.32
N VAL A 23 2.60 -14.19 -1.38
CA VAL A 23 1.65 -13.58 -2.33
C VAL A 23 1.10 -14.68 -3.23
N SER A 24 -0.17 -15.00 -3.08
CA SER A 24 -0.87 -16.04 -3.83
C SER A 24 -1.54 -15.53 -5.12
N GLY A 25 -1.82 -14.23 -5.18
CA GLY A 25 -2.43 -13.61 -6.34
C GLY A 25 -2.14 -12.12 -6.46
N VAL A 26 -2.05 -11.65 -7.69
CA VAL A 26 -1.91 -10.24 -8.04
C VAL A 26 -3.05 -9.85 -8.95
N ILE A 27 -3.81 -8.83 -8.57
CA ILE A 27 -4.95 -8.35 -9.35
C ILE A 27 -4.67 -6.91 -9.78
N ALA A 28 -4.77 -6.66 -11.08
CA ALA A 28 -4.64 -5.32 -11.63
C ALA A 28 -5.99 -4.78 -12.11
N ASN A 29 -6.19 -3.46 -11.98
CA ASN A 29 -7.37 -2.78 -12.54
C ASN A 29 -7.16 -2.29 -13.98
N ARG A 30 -6.06 -2.68 -14.62
CA ARG A 30 -5.68 -2.37 -16.00
C ARG A 30 -4.80 -3.49 -16.54
N ALA A 31 -5.02 -3.84 -17.82
CA ALA A 31 -4.27 -4.92 -18.48
C ALA A 31 -2.80 -4.55 -18.76
N ASP A 32 -2.48 -3.25 -18.90
CA ASP A 32 -1.14 -2.74 -19.18
C ASP A 32 -0.28 -2.50 -17.92
N ALA A 33 -0.71 -3.00 -16.76
CA ALA A 33 0.05 -2.90 -15.53
C ALA A 33 1.28 -3.82 -15.56
N ARG A 34 2.50 -3.25 -15.66
CA ARG A 34 3.76 -3.99 -15.73
C ARG A 34 4.01 -4.94 -14.55
N GLY A 35 3.41 -4.64 -13.40
CA GLY A 35 3.47 -5.53 -12.24
C GLY A 35 2.85 -6.91 -12.48
N LEU A 36 1.99 -7.09 -13.50
CA LEU A 36 1.45 -8.39 -13.89
C LEU A 36 2.55 -9.31 -14.47
N GLU A 37 3.38 -8.75 -15.36
CA GLU A 37 4.53 -9.48 -15.94
C GLU A 37 5.53 -9.90 -14.86
N LEU A 38 5.80 -8.98 -13.92
CA LEU A 38 6.68 -9.24 -12.78
C LEU A 38 6.16 -10.36 -11.87
N ALA A 39 4.85 -10.41 -11.62
CA ALA A 39 4.22 -11.48 -10.83
C ALA A 39 4.26 -12.81 -11.57
N ALA A 40 3.89 -12.82 -12.87
CA ALA A 40 3.90 -14.01 -13.70
C ALA A 40 5.30 -14.62 -13.82
N ALA A 41 6.34 -13.80 -13.99
CA ALA A 41 7.74 -14.24 -14.03
C ALA A 41 8.20 -14.92 -12.74
N ARG A 42 7.50 -14.70 -11.62
CA ARG A 42 7.74 -15.35 -10.32
C ARG A 42 6.75 -16.48 -10.01
N GLY A 43 5.93 -16.89 -10.99
CA GLY A 43 4.96 -17.97 -10.82
C GLY A 43 3.75 -17.59 -9.96
N VAL A 44 3.53 -16.31 -9.71
CA VAL A 44 2.35 -15.83 -8.96
C VAL A 44 1.17 -15.68 -9.91
N ALA A 45 0.01 -16.21 -9.52
CA ALA A 45 -1.21 -16.08 -10.30
C ALA A 45 -1.61 -14.62 -10.49
N THR A 46 -2.00 -14.26 -11.73
CA THR A 46 -2.38 -12.89 -12.08
C THR A 46 -3.80 -12.83 -12.61
N GLN A 47 -4.49 -11.74 -12.31
CA GLN A 47 -5.83 -11.46 -12.80
C GLN A 47 -5.98 -9.99 -13.16
N VAL A 48 -6.82 -9.71 -14.17
CA VAL A 48 -7.18 -8.35 -14.55
C VAL A 48 -8.68 -8.16 -14.32
N VAL A 49 -9.03 -7.12 -13.56
CA VAL A 49 -10.40 -6.64 -13.43
C VAL A 49 -10.40 -5.21 -13.96
N GLU A 50 -10.66 -5.06 -15.25
CA GLU A 50 -10.58 -3.77 -15.95
C GLU A 50 -11.66 -2.80 -15.44
N HIS A 51 -11.28 -1.79 -14.66
CA HIS A 51 -12.23 -0.88 -14.03
C HIS A 51 -13.11 -0.10 -15.00
N ARG A 52 -12.62 0.14 -16.24
CA ARG A 52 -13.36 0.85 -17.30
C ARG A 52 -14.44 0.00 -17.94
N ALA A 53 -14.44 -1.31 -17.74
CA ALA A 53 -15.44 -2.23 -18.28
C ALA A 53 -16.74 -2.24 -17.47
N PHE A 54 -16.80 -1.53 -16.36
CA PHE A 54 -17.94 -1.50 -15.45
C PHE A 54 -18.65 -0.14 -15.47
N ALA A 55 -19.98 -0.20 -15.45
CA ALA A 55 -20.83 1.01 -15.48
C ALA A 55 -20.80 1.80 -14.16
N SER A 56 -20.45 1.17 -13.04
CA SER A 56 -20.35 1.82 -11.74
C SER A 56 -19.16 1.31 -10.92
N ARG A 57 -18.79 2.07 -9.89
CA ARG A 57 -17.74 1.70 -8.94
C ARG A 57 -18.14 0.43 -8.18
N GLU A 58 -19.37 0.34 -7.75
CA GLU A 58 -19.93 -0.80 -7.01
C GLU A 58 -19.90 -2.09 -7.84
N ALA A 59 -20.20 -2.00 -9.14
CA ALA A 59 -20.13 -3.14 -10.05
C ALA A 59 -18.68 -3.62 -10.23
N PHE A 60 -17.73 -2.69 -10.38
CA PHE A 60 -16.29 -2.98 -10.40
C PHE A 60 -15.84 -3.64 -9.09
N GLU A 61 -16.17 -3.05 -7.94
CA GLU A 61 -15.79 -3.55 -6.62
C GLU A 61 -16.40 -4.92 -6.32
N SER A 62 -17.63 -5.17 -6.76
CA SER A 62 -18.25 -6.50 -6.67
C SER A 62 -17.45 -7.55 -7.44
N ALA A 63 -17.02 -7.24 -8.68
CA ALA A 63 -16.18 -8.12 -9.48
C ALA A 63 -14.79 -8.30 -8.86
N LEU A 64 -14.14 -7.20 -8.43
CA LEU A 64 -12.85 -7.22 -7.76
C LEU A 64 -12.90 -8.08 -6.49
N GLY A 65 -13.95 -7.91 -5.68
CA GLY A 65 -14.12 -8.69 -4.46
C GLY A 65 -14.26 -10.19 -4.73
N ARG A 66 -14.99 -10.60 -5.77
CA ARG A 66 -15.06 -12.03 -6.17
C ARG A 66 -13.68 -12.58 -6.53
N GLU A 67 -12.89 -11.83 -7.28
CA GLU A 67 -11.54 -12.28 -7.67
C GLU A 67 -10.58 -12.32 -6.46
N ILE A 68 -10.67 -11.39 -5.51
CA ILE A 68 -9.89 -11.43 -4.27
C ILE A 68 -10.23 -12.70 -3.47
N GLU A 69 -11.53 -12.99 -3.27
CA GLU A 69 -11.97 -14.12 -2.44
C GLU A 69 -11.63 -15.49 -3.05
N ARG A 70 -11.40 -15.59 -4.36
CA ARG A 70 -10.91 -16.85 -5.00
C ARG A 70 -9.57 -17.31 -4.43
N PHE A 71 -8.77 -16.38 -3.93
CA PHE A 71 -7.48 -16.67 -3.28
C PHE A 71 -7.60 -16.89 -1.76
N ALA A 72 -8.78 -16.69 -1.17
CA ALA A 72 -9.01 -16.75 0.27
C ALA A 72 -7.90 -16.06 1.10
N PRO A 73 -7.56 -14.78 0.85
CA PRO A 73 -6.43 -14.13 1.49
C PRO A 73 -6.70 -13.81 2.95
N ARG A 74 -5.66 -13.93 3.78
CA ARG A 74 -5.66 -13.35 5.13
C ARG A 74 -5.43 -11.84 5.08
N LEU A 75 -4.72 -11.36 4.05
CA LEU A 75 -4.33 -9.96 3.90
C LEU A 75 -4.44 -9.51 2.45
N VAL A 76 -5.00 -8.33 2.23
CA VAL A 76 -5.01 -7.64 0.95
C VAL A 76 -4.03 -6.46 1.03
N LEU A 77 -3.14 -6.31 0.05
CA LEU A 77 -2.15 -5.23 -0.02
C LEU A 77 -2.43 -4.33 -1.23
N LEU A 78 -2.55 -3.02 -0.99
CA LEU A 78 -2.63 -2.03 -2.05
C LEU A 78 -1.21 -1.57 -2.44
N ALA A 79 -0.62 -2.21 -3.44
CA ALA A 79 0.75 -1.93 -3.88
C ALA A 79 0.77 -0.96 -5.08
N GLY A 80 0.40 0.28 -4.85
CA GLY A 80 0.22 1.28 -5.90
C GLY A 80 -1.10 1.11 -6.65
N PHE A 81 -2.17 0.79 -5.96
CA PHE A 81 -3.51 0.67 -6.51
C PHE A 81 -4.21 2.04 -6.52
N MET A 82 -4.46 2.58 -7.71
CA MET A 82 -4.91 3.96 -7.92
C MET A 82 -6.44 4.08 -8.02
N ARG A 83 -7.19 3.38 -7.15
CA ARG A 83 -8.65 3.49 -7.06
C ARG A 83 -9.06 3.72 -5.62
N ILE A 84 -10.01 4.63 -5.44
CA ILE A 84 -10.65 4.88 -4.15
C ILE A 84 -11.83 3.92 -4.04
N PHE A 85 -11.91 3.20 -2.94
CA PHE A 85 -12.99 2.28 -2.64
C PHE A 85 -14.21 2.98 -2.04
N THR A 86 -15.38 2.38 -2.25
CA THR A 86 -16.58 2.77 -1.51
C THR A 86 -16.44 2.39 -0.03
N PRO A 87 -17.15 3.06 0.90
CA PRO A 87 -17.16 2.68 2.30
C PRO A 87 -17.55 1.22 2.53
N GLY A 88 -18.51 0.70 1.75
CA GLY A 88 -18.97 -0.68 1.85
C GLY A 88 -17.89 -1.70 1.44
N PHE A 89 -17.10 -1.40 0.40
CA PHE A 89 -15.99 -2.26 0.02
C PHE A 89 -14.84 -2.20 1.04
N ALA A 90 -14.49 -1.01 1.53
CA ALA A 90 -13.48 -0.88 2.57
C ALA A 90 -13.86 -1.64 3.85
N ALA A 91 -15.12 -1.53 4.30
CA ALA A 91 -15.63 -2.24 5.47
C ALA A 91 -15.55 -3.77 5.34
N ARG A 92 -15.73 -4.32 4.12
CA ARG A 92 -15.59 -5.77 3.88
C ARG A 92 -14.20 -6.30 4.21
N TYR A 93 -13.18 -5.46 4.08
CA TYR A 93 -11.77 -5.80 4.32
C TYR A 93 -11.20 -5.09 5.54
N GLU A 94 -12.04 -4.54 6.41
CA GLU A 94 -11.62 -3.88 7.65
C GLU A 94 -10.70 -4.80 8.47
N GLY A 95 -9.60 -4.24 8.97
CA GLY A 95 -8.59 -4.95 9.74
C GLY A 95 -7.74 -5.97 8.95
N ARG A 96 -7.96 -6.14 7.63
CA ARG A 96 -7.19 -7.07 6.79
C ARG A 96 -6.82 -6.52 5.39
N MET A 97 -6.84 -5.20 5.24
CA MET A 97 -6.35 -4.51 4.04
C MET A 97 -5.36 -3.42 4.45
N LEU A 98 -4.15 -3.44 3.90
CA LEU A 98 -3.12 -2.43 4.13
C LEU A 98 -2.83 -1.66 2.84
N ASN A 99 -2.55 -0.36 3.00
CA ASN A 99 -2.07 0.52 1.95
C ASN A 99 -0.71 1.09 2.33
N ILE A 100 0.12 1.36 1.32
CA ILE A 100 1.33 2.19 1.42
C ILE A 100 1.05 3.54 0.79
N HIS A 101 1.18 4.62 1.56
CA HIS A 101 0.94 5.99 1.14
C HIS A 101 2.24 6.80 1.19
N PRO A 102 2.60 7.53 0.14
CA PRO A 102 3.89 8.22 0.04
C PRO A 102 3.89 9.58 0.75
N SER A 103 3.46 9.63 2.00
CA SER A 103 3.60 10.76 2.92
C SER A 103 3.60 10.30 4.38
N LEU A 104 3.98 11.19 5.29
CA LEU A 104 3.81 11.00 6.73
C LEU A 104 2.38 11.39 7.14
N LEU A 105 1.43 10.48 6.98
CA LEU A 105 0.04 10.71 7.38
C LEU A 105 -0.04 11.14 8.87
N PRO A 106 -0.94 12.05 9.21
CA PRO A 106 -2.05 12.61 8.43
C PRO A 106 -1.67 13.75 7.47
N ALA A 107 -0.38 14.10 7.35
CA ALA A 107 0.05 15.13 6.41
C ALA A 107 -0.02 14.62 4.96
N PHE A 108 -0.48 15.48 4.04
CA PHE A 108 -0.53 15.23 2.60
C PHE A 108 -1.28 13.95 2.18
N PRO A 109 -2.56 13.75 2.58
CA PRO A 109 -3.37 12.67 2.06
C PRO A 109 -3.65 12.88 0.56
N GLY A 110 -4.03 11.83 -0.18
CA GLY A 110 -4.36 11.89 -1.60
C GLY A 110 -3.14 11.93 -2.53
N LEU A 111 -3.27 12.60 -3.66
CA LEU A 111 -2.28 12.61 -4.72
C LEU A 111 -1.20 13.70 -4.57
N ASP A 112 -0.14 13.63 -5.40
CA ASP A 112 0.93 14.63 -5.57
C ASP A 112 1.66 14.99 -4.26
N THR A 113 1.80 14.03 -3.36
CA THR A 113 2.33 14.22 -2.00
C THR A 113 3.70 14.86 -1.99
N HIS A 114 4.62 14.45 -2.88
CA HIS A 114 5.98 14.97 -2.94
C HIS A 114 6.03 16.43 -3.39
N ALA A 115 5.26 16.78 -4.43
CA ALA A 115 5.18 18.16 -4.91
C ALA A 115 4.56 19.08 -3.83
N ARG A 116 3.52 18.60 -3.15
CA ARG A 116 2.85 19.33 -2.06
C ARG A 116 3.77 19.50 -0.84
N ALA A 117 4.55 18.49 -0.50
CA ALA A 117 5.53 18.57 0.58
C ALA A 117 6.62 19.60 0.29
N LEU A 118 7.16 19.62 -0.95
CA LEU A 118 8.12 20.63 -1.38
C LEU A 118 7.54 22.04 -1.35
N ALA A 119 6.34 22.21 -1.88
CA ALA A 119 5.63 23.50 -1.88
C ALA A 119 5.33 24.02 -0.46
N ALA A 120 5.04 23.12 0.48
CA ALA A 120 4.81 23.47 1.89
C ALA A 120 6.13 23.76 2.65
N GLY A 121 7.29 23.50 2.07
CA GLY A 121 8.60 23.78 2.68
C GLY A 121 8.91 22.93 3.91
N VAL A 122 8.28 21.74 4.05
CA VAL A 122 8.57 20.83 5.16
C VAL A 122 9.99 20.30 5.09
N LYS A 123 10.58 19.94 6.22
CA LYS A 123 11.95 19.41 6.30
C LYS A 123 11.99 17.90 6.44
N LEU A 124 10.85 17.29 6.75
CA LEU A 124 10.66 15.85 6.80
C LEU A 124 9.48 15.46 5.89
N HIS A 125 9.65 14.37 5.17
CA HIS A 125 8.62 13.71 4.38
C HIS A 125 8.79 12.20 4.57
N GLY A 126 8.02 11.36 3.86
CA GLY A 126 8.19 9.92 4.02
C GLY A 126 7.04 9.12 3.47
N CYS A 127 6.83 7.95 4.07
CA CYS A 127 5.72 7.06 3.74
C CYS A 127 5.06 6.48 4.99
N THR A 128 3.83 6.03 4.81
CA THR A 128 3.00 5.44 5.86
C THR A 128 2.38 4.15 5.36
N VAL A 129 2.53 3.07 6.11
CA VAL A 129 1.68 1.88 5.97
C VAL A 129 0.54 2.01 6.97
N HIS A 130 -0.68 1.89 6.50
CA HIS A 130 -1.88 2.00 7.32
C HIS A 130 -2.95 0.98 6.91
N PHE A 131 -3.85 0.66 7.80
CA PHE A 131 -5.05 -0.07 7.45
C PHE A 131 -5.96 0.79 6.59
N VAL A 132 -6.60 0.18 5.60
CA VAL A 132 -7.58 0.87 4.77
C VAL A 132 -8.89 1.01 5.56
N SER A 133 -9.45 2.21 5.55
CA SER A 133 -10.73 2.56 6.16
C SER A 133 -11.69 3.16 5.12
N ALA A 134 -12.91 3.47 5.55
CA ALA A 134 -13.90 4.12 4.69
C ALA A 134 -13.48 5.53 4.25
N GLU A 135 -12.68 6.21 5.07
CA GLU A 135 -12.13 7.52 4.78
C GLU A 135 -10.75 7.38 4.14
N LEU A 136 -10.52 8.12 3.04
CA LEU A 136 -9.27 8.05 2.27
C LEU A 136 -8.07 8.45 3.14
N ASP A 137 -7.07 7.56 3.22
CA ASP A 137 -5.80 7.75 3.91
C ASP A 137 -5.91 8.08 5.42
N HIS A 138 -7.03 7.71 6.08
CA HIS A 138 -7.31 7.97 7.50
C HIS A 138 -7.35 6.71 8.39
N GLY A 139 -7.04 5.55 7.85
CA GLY A 139 -7.04 4.32 8.65
C GLY A 139 -5.86 4.24 9.65
N PRO A 140 -5.95 3.32 10.63
CA PRO A 140 -4.94 3.15 11.66
C PRO A 140 -3.53 2.93 11.10
N ILE A 141 -2.56 3.73 11.56
CA ILE A 141 -1.17 3.72 11.08
C ILE A 141 -0.43 2.53 11.69
N VAL A 142 0.23 1.73 10.85
CA VAL A 142 1.03 0.57 11.26
C VAL A 142 2.48 0.94 11.46
N ILE A 143 3.09 1.60 10.47
CA ILE A 143 4.50 2.02 10.49
C ILE A 143 4.70 3.20 9.56
N GLN A 144 5.62 4.07 9.94
CA GLN A 144 6.05 5.18 9.10
C GLN A 144 7.56 5.13 8.86
N ALA A 145 7.99 5.68 7.73
CA ALA A 145 9.41 5.95 7.50
C ALA A 145 9.60 7.41 7.10
N ALA A 146 10.49 8.09 7.79
CA ALA A 146 10.81 9.49 7.57
C ALA A 146 12.10 9.65 6.76
N VAL A 147 12.09 10.60 5.82
CA VAL A 147 13.25 11.00 5.01
C VAL A 147 13.45 12.51 5.09
N PRO A 148 14.69 13.01 5.05
CA PRO A 148 14.94 14.45 4.97
C PRO A 148 14.47 15.00 3.61
N VAL A 149 13.95 16.23 3.61
CA VAL A 149 13.72 17.03 2.40
C VAL A 149 14.92 17.96 2.24
N ARG A 150 15.63 17.84 1.12
CA ARG A 150 16.83 18.60 0.82
C ARG A 150 16.50 19.87 0.05
N ALA A 151 17.37 20.86 0.12
CA ALA A 151 17.14 22.17 -0.51
C ALA A 151 17.08 22.10 -2.06
N ASP A 152 17.77 21.12 -2.64
CA ASP A 152 17.85 20.87 -4.08
C ASP A 152 16.88 19.79 -4.58
N ASP A 153 15.96 19.31 -3.73
CA ASP A 153 15.02 18.27 -4.12
C ASP A 153 14.05 18.74 -5.20
N THR A 154 13.86 17.87 -6.16
CA THR A 154 12.70 17.84 -7.04
C THR A 154 11.66 16.84 -6.52
N ALA A 155 10.43 16.91 -7.02
CA ALA A 155 9.41 15.89 -6.68
C ALA A 155 9.91 14.47 -7.04
N ALA A 156 10.67 14.32 -8.12
CA ALA A 156 11.22 13.04 -8.55
C ALA A 156 12.33 12.51 -7.62
N SER A 157 13.26 13.38 -7.18
CA SER A 157 14.33 12.96 -6.26
C SER A 157 13.78 12.58 -4.88
N LEU A 158 12.83 13.38 -4.38
CA LEU A 158 12.14 13.08 -3.12
C LEU A 158 11.33 11.78 -3.23
N ALA A 159 10.58 11.59 -4.33
CA ALA A 159 9.84 10.35 -4.58
C ALA A 159 10.75 9.12 -4.59
N ALA A 160 11.91 9.20 -5.24
CA ALA A 160 12.88 8.10 -5.27
C ALA A 160 13.43 7.77 -3.87
N ARG A 161 13.64 8.79 -3.02
CA ARG A 161 14.09 8.62 -1.64
C ARG A 161 13.02 7.97 -0.78
N VAL A 162 11.77 8.41 -0.89
CA VAL A 162 10.62 7.84 -0.20
C VAL A 162 10.39 6.39 -0.63
N LEU A 163 10.42 6.11 -1.94
CA LEU A 163 10.20 4.78 -2.49
C LEU A 163 11.16 3.73 -1.91
N ARG A 164 12.42 4.08 -1.66
CA ARG A 164 13.37 3.16 -0.99
C ARG A 164 12.88 2.76 0.40
N GLN A 165 12.25 3.70 1.12
CA GLN A 165 11.70 3.41 2.45
C GLN A 165 10.40 2.61 2.35
N GLU A 166 9.55 2.86 1.35
CA GLU A 166 8.36 2.04 1.11
C GLU A 166 8.75 0.56 0.96
N HIS A 167 9.81 0.28 0.20
CA HIS A 167 10.32 -1.08 -0.01
C HIS A 167 10.84 -1.76 1.27
N VAL A 168 11.16 -0.98 2.32
CA VAL A 168 11.56 -1.50 3.64
C VAL A 168 10.35 -1.72 4.55
N VAL A 169 9.52 -0.68 4.70
CA VAL A 169 8.44 -0.72 5.71
C VAL A 169 7.23 -1.51 5.27
N TYR A 170 6.94 -1.58 3.96
CA TYR A 170 5.75 -2.29 3.51
C TYR A 170 5.85 -3.81 3.70
N PRO A 171 6.94 -4.48 3.29
CA PRO A 171 7.12 -5.90 3.62
C PRO A 171 7.16 -6.17 5.13
N ARG A 172 7.74 -5.26 5.93
CA ARG A 172 7.78 -5.38 7.40
C ARG A 172 6.38 -5.38 7.99
N ALA A 173 5.54 -4.42 7.61
CA ALA A 173 4.15 -4.35 8.07
C ALA A 173 3.34 -5.60 7.68
N ALA A 174 3.48 -6.06 6.43
CA ALA A 174 2.82 -7.27 5.96
C ALA A 174 3.26 -8.51 6.76
N ARG A 175 4.53 -8.61 7.12
CA ARG A 175 5.07 -9.69 7.97
C ARG A 175 4.46 -9.64 9.36
N TRP A 176 4.45 -8.47 10.01
CA TRP A 176 3.84 -8.30 11.33
C TRP A 176 2.37 -8.71 11.34
N PHE A 177 1.63 -8.37 10.27
CA PHE A 177 0.25 -8.81 10.12
C PHE A 177 0.13 -10.34 10.06
N LEU A 178 0.93 -10.99 9.22
CA LEU A 178 0.90 -12.45 9.05
C LEU A 178 1.27 -13.20 10.33
N ASP A 179 2.21 -12.64 11.09
CA ASP A 179 2.68 -13.17 12.37
C ASP A 179 1.69 -12.91 13.52
N GLY A 180 0.57 -12.20 13.27
CA GLY A 180 -0.43 -11.87 14.27
C GLY A 180 0.00 -10.82 15.29
N LYS A 181 1.03 -10.02 14.97
CA LYS A 181 1.63 -9.03 15.90
C LYS A 181 0.90 -7.68 15.91
N LEU A 182 0.00 -7.41 14.96
CA LEU A 182 -0.72 -6.14 14.91
C LEU A 182 -1.99 -6.19 15.73
N VAL A 183 -2.09 -5.32 16.72
CA VAL A 183 -3.27 -5.17 17.59
C VAL A 183 -3.77 -3.74 17.48
N ILE A 184 -5.05 -3.58 17.12
CA ILE A 184 -5.69 -2.26 17.05
C ILE A 184 -6.46 -2.02 18.35
N LYS A 185 -6.08 -0.96 19.09
CA LYS A 185 -6.76 -0.53 20.32
C LYS A 185 -7.16 0.93 20.19
N SER A 186 -8.45 1.23 20.26
CA SER A 186 -8.99 2.60 20.14
C SER A 186 -8.46 3.36 18.91
N GLY A 187 -8.38 2.69 17.75
CA GLY A 187 -7.89 3.29 16.51
C GLY A 187 -6.35 3.39 16.38
N VAL A 188 -5.59 2.99 17.39
CA VAL A 188 -4.13 2.98 17.37
C VAL A 188 -3.61 1.56 17.19
N VAL A 189 -2.66 1.37 16.27
CA VAL A 189 -1.99 0.09 16.07
C VAL A 189 -0.81 -0.04 17.03
N CYS A 190 -0.77 -1.13 17.78
CA CYS A 190 0.38 -1.56 18.56
C CYS A 190 0.98 -2.81 17.92
N VAL A 191 2.31 -2.91 17.93
CA VAL A 191 3.03 -4.11 17.47
C VAL A 191 3.51 -4.90 18.70
N GLU A 192 3.05 -6.12 18.84
CA GLU A 192 3.50 -6.98 19.95
C GLU A 192 4.99 -7.32 19.82
N GLY A 193 5.72 -7.27 20.94
CA GLY A 193 7.16 -7.53 20.97
C GLY A 193 8.04 -6.27 20.83
N SER A 194 7.51 -5.08 21.11
CA SER A 194 8.27 -3.80 21.17
C SER A 194 9.03 -3.45 19.89
N HIS A 195 8.37 -3.57 18.76
CA HIS A 195 8.95 -3.19 17.46
C HIS A 195 8.79 -1.69 17.20
N GLU A 196 9.85 -1.05 16.71
CA GLU A 196 9.80 0.35 16.29
C GLU A 196 8.86 0.52 15.08
N GLN A 197 7.85 1.36 15.26
CA GLN A 197 6.87 1.73 14.22
C GLN A 197 7.27 3.03 13.47
N LEU A 198 8.47 3.53 13.70
CA LEU A 198 9.07 4.65 12.99
C LEU A 198 10.49 4.29 12.55
N VAL A 199 10.78 4.52 11.29
CA VAL A 199 12.10 4.32 10.68
C VAL A 199 12.60 5.67 10.17
N PHE A 200 13.82 6.03 10.52
CA PHE A 200 14.52 7.14 9.88
C PHE A 200 15.43 6.59 8.79
N ALA A 201 15.33 7.15 7.60
CA ALA A 201 16.26 6.80 6.53
C ALA A 201 17.68 7.21 6.95
N PRO A 202 18.68 6.34 6.75
CA PRO A 202 20.06 6.78 6.84
C PRO A 202 20.34 7.86 5.78
N ASP A 203 21.26 8.79 6.08
CA ASP A 203 21.70 9.85 5.17
C ASP A 203 22.28 9.32 3.86
#